data_59b174365241d72b5884e58dd69c71cc
#
_entry.id   59b174365241d72b5884e58dd69c71cc
#
_cell.length_a   1.000
_cell.length_b   1.000
_cell.length_c   1.000
_cell.angle_alpha   90.00
_cell.angle_beta   90.00
_cell.angle_gamma   90.00
#
_symmetry.space_group_name_H-M   'P 1'
#
loop_
_entity.id
_entity.type
_entity.pdbx_description
1 polymer ?
#
loop_
_entity_poly.entity_id
_entity_poly.type
_entity_poly.pdbx_seq_one_letter_code
_entity_poly.pdbx_strand_id
1 'polypeptide(L)'
;MKKVILLVLLFLFNFSFAQTSKSSFTLENRKITDYPFNPVISEKINEKIVLKKEYQFLDSLNFRSIHYKSFDNLKLRGFLIEPKKKGNYPVLIYNRGGNGNFGAVNSVFLTEFLSKIANEGYIVIGSQLRGTSVSEGVDEFGGKDVNDVLSLFDIIDQLPNADKNRIGVFGWSRGVMTNFLMLKKTNRIKTNIAIAGQADLIETKRPEMFGVYRERIPGYAKDSVAALKTRSSLLAIDSIQNKKVSHFIIQGNKDVKVDISNAFAFYSKLNSKEYTTRLLVYENEGHDLEIVNDNLLNQIADWLKRYL
;
A
#
# COMPACT_ATOMS: atom_id res chain seq x y z
N MET A 1 44.53 34.87 -51.63
CA MET A 1 43.23 34.25 -51.39
C MET A 1 43.45 33.00 -50.53
N LYS A 2 43.29 33.11 -49.20
CA LYS A 2 43.45 31.97 -48.27
C LYS A 2 42.08 31.31 -48.06
N LYS A 3 41.95 30.03 -48.44
CA LYS A 3 40.75 29.23 -48.19
C LYS A 3 40.74 28.80 -46.71
N VAL A 4 39.75 29.24 -45.95
CA VAL A 4 39.45 28.75 -44.59
C VAL A 4 38.60 27.49 -44.75
N ILE A 5 39.14 26.35 -44.32
CA ILE A 5 38.40 25.08 -44.22
C ILE A 5 37.74 25.05 -42.85
N LEU A 6 36.40 25.13 -42.82
CA LEU A 6 35.58 24.99 -41.59
C LEU A 6 35.38 23.50 -41.33
N LEU A 7 36.03 22.98 -40.28
CA LEU A 7 35.84 21.61 -39.81
C LEU A 7 34.62 21.57 -38.90
N VAL A 8 33.51 21.01 -39.39
CA VAL A 8 32.31 20.75 -38.55
C VAL A 8 32.50 19.41 -37.86
N LEU A 9 32.78 19.44 -36.54
CA LEU A 9 32.80 18.27 -35.67
C LEU A 9 31.36 17.91 -35.30
N LEU A 10 30.81 16.88 -35.93
CA LEU A 10 29.55 16.26 -35.54
C LEU A 10 29.80 15.41 -34.27
N PHE A 11 29.40 15.93 -33.09
CA PHE A 11 29.27 15.14 -31.87
C PHE A 11 28.01 14.27 -32.00
N LEU A 12 28.19 13.01 -32.32
CA LEU A 12 27.15 11.98 -32.19
C LEU A 12 27.00 11.66 -30.67
N PHE A 13 26.02 12.27 -30.05
CA PHE A 13 25.55 11.83 -28.75
C PHE A 13 24.87 10.46 -28.88
N ASN A 14 25.60 9.41 -28.56
CA ASN A 14 25.01 8.11 -28.35
C ASN A 14 24.16 8.17 -27.07
N PHE A 15 22.86 8.42 -27.20
CA PHE A 15 21.90 8.15 -26.15
C PHE A 15 21.78 6.63 -25.99
N SER A 16 22.61 6.04 -25.14
CA SER A 16 22.32 4.71 -24.61
C SER A 16 21.04 4.81 -23.79
N PHE A 17 19.91 4.42 -24.38
CA PHE A 17 18.75 4.06 -23.60
C PHE A 17 19.16 2.92 -22.68
N ALA A 18 19.41 3.22 -21.41
CA ALA A 18 19.53 2.19 -20.39
C ALA A 18 18.19 1.43 -20.41
N GLN A 19 18.21 0.24 -20.98
CA GLN A 19 17.10 -0.70 -20.91
C GLN A 19 16.93 -1.03 -19.42
N THR A 20 15.97 -0.39 -18.75
CA THR A 20 15.63 -0.70 -17.37
C THR A 20 15.24 -2.17 -17.35
N SER A 21 16.10 -3.01 -16.79
CA SER A 21 15.79 -4.43 -16.61
C SER A 21 14.53 -4.51 -15.74
N LYS A 22 13.48 -5.10 -16.30
CA LYS A 22 12.24 -5.35 -15.52
C LYS A 22 12.61 -6.14 -14.27
N SER A 23 12.10 -5.74 -13.11
CA SER A 23 12.36 -6.46 -11.86
C SER A 23 11.94 -7.92 -12.02
N SER A 24 12.83 -8.82 -11.64
CA SER A 24 12.51 -10.24 -11.62
C SER A 24 11.63 -10.55 -10.40
N PHE A 25 10.53 -11.24 -10.63
CA PHE A 25 9.66 -11.72 -9.56
C PHE A 25 9.15 -13.12 -9.87
N THR A 26 8.69 -13.84 -8.85
CA THR A 26 7.99 -15.11 -8.98
C THR A 26 6.68 -15.06 -8.23
N LEU A 27 5.66 -15.73 -8.77
CA LEU A 27 4.36 -15.91 -8.15
C LEU A 27 4.21 -17.39 -7.76
N GLU A 28 4.00 -17.64 -6.48
CA GLU A 28 3.72 -18.96 -5.94
C GLU A 28 2.24 -19.05 -5.60
N ASN A 29 1.52 -19.98 -6.26
CA ASN A 29 0.10 -20.19 -5.97
C ASN A 29 -0.08 -20.74 -4.56
N ARG A 30 -1.09 -20.21 -3.86
CA ARG A 30 -1.53 -20.68 -2.54
C ARG A 30 -2.98 -21.15 -2.63
N LYS A 31 -3.26 -22.31 -2.07
CA LYS A 31 -4.63 -22.78 -1.84
C LYS A 31 -5.10 -22.30 -0.46
N ILE A 32 -6.40 -22.20 -0.28
CA ILE A 32 -6.95 -21.86 1.06
C ILE A 32 -6.54 -22.91 2.09
N THR A 33 -6.41 -24.17 1.67
CA THR A 33 -5.94 -25.29 2.53
C THR A 33 -4.46 -25.18 2.92
N ASP A 34 -3.65 -24.36 2.25
CA ASP A 34 -2.25 -24.11 2.62
C ASP A 34 -2.12 -23.14 3.81
N TYR A 35 -3.22 -22.49 4.18
CA TYR A 35 -3.30 -21.60 5.34
C TYR A 35 -3.70 -22.38 6.60
N PRO A 36 -3.36 -21.91 7.79
CA PRO A 36 -3.87 -22.47 9.03
C PRO A 36 -5.41 -22.51 9.03
N PHE A 37 -5.96 -23.56 9.66
CA PHE A 37 -7.41 -23.67 9.83
C PHE A 37 -7.99 -22.41 10.48
N ASN A 38 -8.99 -21.83 9.81
CA ASN A 38 -9.67 -20.64 10.30
C ASN A 38 -11.18 -20.94 10.46
N PRO A 39 -11.68 -21.02 11.71
CA PRO A 39 -13.08 -21.36 11.96
C PRO A 39 -14.06 -20.26 11.54
N VAL A 40 -13.60 -19.05 11.21
CA VAL A 40 -14.47 -18.00 10.67
C VAL A 40 -14.89 -18.33 9.26
N ILE A 41 -13.95 -18.76 8.40
CA ILE A 41 -14.18 -18.96 6.96
C ILE A 41 -14.48 -20.41 6.59
N SER A 42 -14.14 -21.38 7.46
CA SER A 42 -14.25 -22.81 7.16
C SER A 42 -14.73 -23.63 8.35
N GLU A 43 -15.20 -24.83 8.07
CA GLU A 43 -15.61 -25.83 9.04
C GLU A 43 -15.04 -27.21 8.69
N LYS A 44 -15.02 -28.12 9.65
CA LYS A 44 -14.60 -29.50 9.43
C LYS A 44 -15.83 -30.39 9.28
N ILE A 45 -15.99 -30.99 8.09
CA ILE A 45 -17.04 -31.98 7.80
C ILE A 45 -16.33 -33.29 7.45
N ASN A 46 -16.55 -34.35 8.22
CA ASN A 46 -15.87 -35.64 8.02
C ASN A 46 -14.35 -35.48 7.84
N GLU A 47 -13.71 -34.75 8.75
CA GLU A 47 -12.28 -34.42 8.78
C GLU A 47 -11.77 -33.58 7.59
N LYS A 48 -12.61 -33.22 6.64
CA LYS A 48 -12.27 -32.32 5.53
C LYS A 48 -12.57 -30.88 5.89
N ILE A 49 -11.66 -29.98 5.53
CA ILE A 49 -11.89 -28.53 5.65
C ILE A 49 -12.74 -28.10 4.46
N VAL A 50 -13.91 -27.53 4.74
CA VAL A 50 -14.86 -27.03 3.76
C VAL A 50 -15.11 -25.55 4.04
N LEU A 51 -15.17 -24.72 2.99
CA LEU A 51 -15.52 -23.31 3.14
C LEU A 51 -17.00 -23.17 3.53
N LYS A 52 -17.27 -22.31 4.49
CA LYS A 52 -18.64 -21.92 4.81
C LYS A 52 -19.30 -21.23 3.62
N LYS A 53 -20.61 -21.29 3.54
CA LYS A 53 -21.41 -20.78 2.40
C LYS A 53 -21.06 -19.34 2.03
N GLU A 54 -20.95 -18.48 3.03
CA GLU A 54 -20.62 -17.05 2.88
C GLU A 54 -19.19 -16.78 2.39
N TYR A 55 -18.31 -17.79 2.45
CA TYR A 55 -16.92 -17.70 2.00
C TYR A 55 -16.61 -18.53 0.75
N GLN A 56 -17.61 -19.14 0.11
CA GLN A 56 -17.43 -19.90 -1.14
C GLN A 56 -16.90 -19.04 -2.29
N PHE A 57 -17.07 -17.72 -2.23
CA PHE A 57 -16.49 -16.80 -3.20
C PHE A 57 -14.95 -16.87 -3.25
N LEU A 58 -14.28 -17.32 -2.18
CA LEU A 58 -12.83 -17.53 -2.17
C LEU A 58 -12.37 -18.48 -3.26
N ASP A 59 -13.22 -19.43 -3.66
CA ASP A 59 -12.96 -20.35 -4.78
C ASP A 59 -12.92 -19.65 -6.15
N SER A 60 -13.41 -18.42 -6.26
CA SER A 60 -13.33 -17.60 -7.47
C SER A 60 -12.04 -16.77 -7.58
N LEU A 61 -11.19 -16.80 -6.54
CA LEU A 61 -9.99 -16.00 -6.41
C LEU A 61 -8.71 -16.85 -6.47
N ASN A 62 -7.65 -16.30 -7.04
CA ASN A 62 -6.29 -16.81 -6.90
C ASN A 62 -5.59 -16.08 -5.78
N PHE A 63 -4.98 -16.84 -4.86
CA PHE A 63 -4.08 -16.32 -3.84
C PHE A 63 -2.65 -16.69 -4.21
N ARG A 64 -1.74 -15.71 -4.17
CA ARG A 64 -0.33 -15.94 -4.52
C ARG A 64 0.60 -15.24 -3.54
N SER A 65 1.68 -15.93 -3.16
CA SER A 65 2.84 -15.26 -2.58
C SER A 65 3.69 -14.66 -3.68
N ILE A 66 4.14 -13.43 -3.48
CA ILE A 66 5.08 -12.77 -4.40
C ILE A 66 6.46 -12.83 -3.78
N HIS A 67 7.44 -13.24 -4.57
CA HIS A 67 8.86 -13.12 -4.26
C HIS A 67 9.45 -12.15 -5.27
N TYR A 68 10.00 -11.04 -4.83
CA TYR A 68 10.51 -10.02 -5.73
C TYR A 68 11.75 -9.35 -5.15
N LYS A 69 12.48 -8.62 -6.00
CA LYS A 69 13.62 -7.81 -5.58
C LYS A 69 13.20 -6.36 -5.41
N SER A 70 13.67 -5.75 -4.33
CA SER A 70 13.59 -4.30 -4.14
C SER A 70 14.50 -3.57 -5.15
N PHE A 71 14.36 -2.25 -5.21
CA PHE A 71 15.22 -1.37 -6.01
C PHE A 71 16.73 -1.50 -5.67
N ASP A 72 17.06 -1.93 -4.44
CA ASP A 72 18.42 -2.17 -3.93
C ASP A 72 18.74 -3.68 -3.76
N ASN A 73 18.08 -4.53 -4.56
CA ASN A 73 18.29 -5.97 -4.70
C ASN A 73 17.98 -6.85 -3.48
N LEU A 74 17.33 -6.35 -2.44
CA LEU A 74 16.86 -7.18 -1.34
C LEU A 74 15.77 -8.14 -1.80
N LYS A 75 15.78 -9.38 -1.28
CA LYS A 75 14.71 -10.35 -1.50
C LYS A 75 13.54 -10.04 -0.59
N LEU A 76 12.42 -9.68 -1.19
CA LEU A 76 11.21 -9.28 -0.49
C LEU A 76 10.07 -10.24 -0.77
N ARG A 77 9.14 -10.30 0.17
CA ARG A 77 7.88 -11.02 0.07
C ARG A 77 6.70 -10.07 -0.02
N GLY A 78 5.71 -10.50 -0.76
CA GLY A 78 4.41 -9.84 -0.86
C GLY A 78 3.31 -10.85 -1.09
N PHE A 79 2.14 -10.36 -1.38
CA PHE A 79 0.96 -11.15 -1.68
C PHE A 79 0.18 -10.53 -2.85
N LEU A 80 -0.57 -11.39 -3.52
CA LEU A 80 -1.47 -11.03 -4.62
C LEU A 80 -2.77 -11.83 -4.46
N ILE A 81 -3.90 -11.14 -4.57
CA ILE A 81 -5.23 -11.75 -4.68
C ILE A 81 -5.83 -11.20 -5.97
N GLU A 82 -6.25 -12.09 -6.86
CA GLU A 82 -6.85 -11.71 -8.13
C GLU A 82 -8.02 -12.61 -8.52
N PRO A 83 -9.03 -12.11 -9.25
CA PRO A 83 -10.07 -12.96 -9.80
C PRO A 83 -9.49 -14.06 -10.73
N LYS A 84 -9.99 -15.29 -10.63
CA LYS A 84 -9.62 -16.39 -11.55
C LYS A 84 -10.09 -16.13 -12.97
N LYS A 85 -11.24 -15.47 -13.12
CA LYS A 85 -11.78 -15.10 -14.42
C LYS A 85 -10.87 -14.12 -15.13
N LYS A 86 -10.56 -14.36 -16.40
CA LYS A 86 -9.82 -13.40 -17.23
C LYS A 86 -10.57 -12.08 -17.33
N GLY A 87 -9.83 -10.97 -17.24
CA GLY A 87 -10.42 -9.62 -17.28
C GLY A 87 -9.36 -8.53 -17.35
N ASN A 88 -9.79 -7.28 -17.25
CA ASN A 88 -8.93 -6.11 -17.12
C ASN A 88 -9.31 -5.38 -15.81
N TYR A 89 -8.71 -5.81 -14.71
CA TYR A 89 -9.10 -5.43 -13.36
C TYR A 89 -8.30 -4.25 -12.84
N PRO A 90 -8.94 -3.26 -12.19
CA PRO A 90 -8.22 -2.24 -11.43
C PRO A 90 -7.36 -2.88 -10.36
N VAL A 91 -6.26 -2.21 -10.00
CA VAL A 91 -5.31 -2.70 -9.00
C VAL A 91 -5.39 -1.85 -7.75
N LEU A 92 -5.49 -2.48 -6.60
CA LEU A 92 -5.41 -1.84 -5.30
C LEU A 92 -4.13 -2.31 -4.59
N ILE A 93 -3.19 -1.40 -4.36
CA ILE A 93 -1.99 -1.67 -3.58
C ILE A 93 -2.32 -1.47 -2.11
N TYR A 94 -2.28 -2.55 -1.32
CA TYR A 94 -2.48 -2.48 0.12
C TYR A 94 -1.17 -2.22 0.85
N ASN A 95 -1.16 -1.17 1.66
CA ASN A 95 -0.05 -0.78 2.53
C ASN A 95 -0.41 -1.06 3.99
N ARG A 96 0.32 -2.02 4.58
CA ARG A 96 0.09 -2.49 5.94
C ARG A 96 0.48 -1.50 7.03
N GLY A 97 -0.14 -1.63 8.19
CA GLY A 97 0.25 -0.96 9.43
C GLY A 97 1.44 -1.62 10.13
N GLY A 98 1.70 -1.19 11.36
CA GLY A 98 2.72 -1.74 12.24
C GLY A 98 4.16 -1.50 11.78
N ASN A 99 5.11 -2.25 12.36
CA ASN A 99 6.54 -2.17 12.05
C ASN A 99 7.22 -3.53 12.28
N GLY A 100 8.30 -3.81 11.55
CA GLY A 100 8.92 -5.14 11.56
C GLY A 100 7.87 -6.22 11.32
N ASN A 101 7.82 -7.25 12.17
CA ASN A 101 6.81 -8.32 12.08
C ASN A 101 5.44 -7.93 12.63
N PHE A 102 5.36 -6.90 13.49
CA PHE A 102 4.07 -6.44 14.01
C PHE A 102 3.22 -5.83 12.88
N GLY A 103 1.98 -6.33 12.73
CA GLY A 103 1.08 -5.91 11.65
C GLY A 103 1.41 -6.51 10.27
N ALA A 104 2.30 -7.53 10.20
CA ALA A 104 2.49 -8.29 8.96
C ALA A 104 1.15 -8.88 8.50
N VAL A 105 0.90 -8.80 7.18
CA VAL A 105 -0.34 -9.33 6.60
C VAL A 105 -0.33 -10.85 6.70
N ASN A 106 -1.28 -11.40 7.44
CA ASN A 106 -1.45 -12.82 7.68
C ASN A 106 -2.60 -13.40 6.83
N SER A 107 -2.78 -14.72 6.90
CA SER A 107 -3.83 -15.41 6.16
C SER A 107 -5.25 -14.98 6.54
N VAL A 108 -5.49 -14.66 7.80
CA VAL A 108 -6.80 -14.21 8.29
C VAL A 108 -7.18 -12.90 7.60
N PHE A 109 -6.30 -11.91 7.63
CA PHE A 109 -6.54 -10.63 7.00
C PHE A 109 -6.68 -10.74 5.46
N LEU A 110 -5.90 -11.64 4.83
CA LEU A 110 -6.04 -11.93 3.40
C LEU A 110 -7.41 -12.50 3.07
N THR A 111 -7.89 -13.49 3.84
CA THR A 111 -9.10 -14.26 3.52
C THR A 111 -10.39 -13.64 4.03
N GLU A 112 -10.36 -12.88 5.12
CA GLU A 112 -11.56 -12.28 5.71
C GLU A 112 -11.81 -10.84 5.27
N PHE A 113 -10.76 -10.10 4.91
CA PHE A 113 -10.88 -8.69 4.57
C PHE A 113 -10.47 -8.39 3.11
N LEU A 114 -9.20 -8.60 2.75
CA LEU A 114 -8.71 -8.21 1.42
C LEU A 114 -9.35 -9.01 0.28
N SER A 115 -9.71 -10.29 0.53
CA SER A 115 -10.41 -11.11 -0.45
C SER A 115 -11.80 -10.59 -0.81
N LYS A 116 -12.51 -9.98 0.15
CA LYS A 116 -13.83 -9.38 -0.11
C LYS A 116 -13.72 -8.21 -1.10
N ILE A 117 -12.64 -7.42 -0.99
CA ILE A 117 -12.35 -6.35 -1.97
C ILE A 117 -11.99 -6.96 -3.33
N ALA A 118 -11.17 -8.01 -3.36
CA ALA A 118 -10.82 -8.68 -4.61
C ALA A 118 -12.03 -9.30 -5.30
N ASN A 119 -13.00 -9.82 -4.52
CA ASN A 119 -14.24 -10.39 -5.05
C ASN A 119 -15.15 -9.35 -5.75
N GLU A 120 -15.01 -8.07 -5.40
CA GLU A 120 -15.67 -6.96 -6.12
C GLU A 120 -15.03 -6.65 -7.49
N GLY A 121 -14.06 -7.45 -7.93
CA GLY A 121 -13.44 -7.31 -9.24
C GLY A 121 -12.16 -6.45 -9.24
N TYR A 122 -11.39 -6.51 -8.16
CA TYR A 122 -10.10 -5.83 -8.04
C TYR A 122 -8.94 -6.84 -7.93
N ILE A 123 -7.78 -6.48 -8.44
CA ILE A 123 -6.52 -7.12 -8.06
C ILE A 123 -6.01 -6.42 -6.81
N VAL A 124 -5.82 -7.17 -5.72
CA VAL A 124 -5.23 -6.65 -4.48
C VAL A 124 -3.81 -7.16 -4.35
N ILE A 125 -2.85 -6.25 -4.25
CA ILE A 125 -1.42 -6.58 -4.16
C ILE A 125 -0.78 -5.80 -3.01
N GLY A 126 0.19 -6.39 -2.31
CA GLY A 126 0.90 -5.69 -1.25
C GLY A 126 2.25 -6.29 -0.94
N SER A 127 3.10 -5.50 -0.28
CA SER A 127 4.41 -5.90 0.23
C SER A 127 4.34 -6.21 1.72
N GLN A 128 5.10 -7.22 2.16
CA GLN A 128 5.39 -7.41 3.59
C GLN A 128 6.42 -6.41 4.12
N LEU A 129 7.03 -5.63 3.21
CA LEU A 129 8.11 -4.67 3.45
C LEU A 129 9.43 -5.35 3.87
N ARG A 130 10.53 -4.61 3.78
CA ARG A 130 11.84 -5.00 4.29
C ARG A 130 11.86 -5.09 5.83
N GLY A 131 12.80 -5.85 6.39
CA GLY A 131 12.97 -5.97 7.83
C GLY A 131 11.88 -6.77 8.54
N THR A 132 11.22 -7.69 7.83
CA THR A 132 10.29 -8.69 8.40
C THR A 132 10.95 -10.07 8.40
N SER A 133 10.36 -11.04 9.10
CA SER A 133 10.85 -12.42 9.14
C SER A 133 10.90 -13.11 7.78
N VAL A 134 10.19 -12.57 6.78
CA VAL A 134 10.08 -13.14 5.42
C VAL A 134 10.72 -12.27 4.35
N SER A 135 11.29 -11.13 4.71
CA SER A 135 11.92 -10.16 3.78
C SER A 135 13.25 -9.66 4.34
N GLU A 136 14.25 -9.57 3.47
CA GLU A 136 15.57 -9.05 3.84
C GLU A 136 15.53 -7.56 4.21
N GLY A 137 16.65 -7.05 4.74
CA GLY A 137 16.87 -5.63 5.04
C GLY A 137 16.39 -5.20 6.42
N VAL A 138 16.24 -3.89 6.59
CA VAL A 138 15.82 -3.26 7.84
C VAL A 138 14.65 -2.32 7.57
N ASP A 139 13.63 -2.38 8.43
CA ASP A 139 12.48 -1.48 8.38
C ASP A 139 12.92 -0.05 8.76
N GLU A 140 12.77 0.90 7.85
CA GLU A 140 13.15 2.30 8.05
C GLU A 140 11.96 3.22 8.36
N PHE A 141 10.80 2.67 8.65
CA PHE A 141 9.56 3.36 9.05
C PHE A 141 9.21 4.55 8.12
N GLY A 142 8.97 4.28 6.84
CA GLY A 142 8.68 5.30 5.81
C GLY A 142 9.93 5.83 5.09
N GLY A 143 11.01 5.07 5.13
CA GLY A 143 12.23 5.31 4.36
C GLY A 143 12.27 4.50 3.07
N LYS A 144 13.25 3.60 2.98
CA LYS A 144 13.43 2.73 1.80
C LYS A 144 12.30 1.73 1.61
N ASP A 145 11.59 1.38 2.67
CA ASP A 145 10.39 0.53 2.63
C ASP A 145 9.28 1.09 1.72
N VAL A 146 9.20 2.41 1.53
CA VAL A 146 8.31 3.03 0.53
C VAL A 146 8.69 2.63 -0.90
N ASN A 147 10.00 2.54 -1.19
CA ASN A 147 10.47 2.12 -2.51
C ASN A 147 10.22 0.62 -2.76
N ASP A 148 10.16 -0.20 -1.69
CA ASP A 148 9.77 -1.61 -1.81
C ASP A 148 8.36 -1.76 -2.37
N VAL A 149 7.43 -0.91 -1.90
CA VAL A 149 6.06 -0.87 -2.44
C VAL A 149 6.03 -0.31 -3.85
N LEU A 150 6.83 0.71 -4.15
CA LEU A 150 6.93 1.24 -5.53
C LEU A 150 7.46 0.19 -6.52
N SER A 151 8.30 -0.76 -6.09
CA SER A 151 8.74 -1.87 -6.94
C SER A 151 7.60 -2.79 -7.38
N LEU A 152 6.44 -2.77 -6.70
CA LEU A 152 5.25 -3.50 -7.13
C LEU A 152 4.68 -2.99 -8.47
N PHE A 153 4.96 -1.75 -8.87
CA PHE A 153 4.53 -1.26 -10.18
C PHE A 153 5.13 -2.07 -11.33
N ASP A 154 6.38 -2.52 -11.21
CA ASP A 154 7.01 -3.37 -12.22
C ASP A 154 6.31 -4.74 -12.32
N ILE A 155 5.80 -5.26 -11.21
CA ILE A 155 5.01 -6.49 -11.16
C ILE A 155 3.65 -6.25 -11.82
N ILE A 156 2.94 -5.18 -11.41
CA ILE A 156 1.64 -4.80 -11.97
C ILE A 156 1.72 -4.67 -13.50
N ASP A 157 2.82 -4.07 -14.01
CA ASP A 157 3.03 -3.88 -15.44
C ASP A 157 3.19 -5.21 -16.21
N GLN A 158 3.46 -6.29 -15.53
CA GLN A 158 3.63 -7.63 -16.08
C GLN A 158 2.43 -8.57 -15.82
N LEU A 159 1.47 -8.17 -14.96
CA LEU A 159 0.28 -8.98 -14.71
C LEU A 159 -0.69 -8.91 -15.91
N PRO A 160 -1.12 -10.06 -16.47
CA PRO A 160 -1.92 -10.08 -17.69
C PRO A 160 -3.34 -9.54 -17.52
N ASN A 161 -3.89 -9.61 -16.29
CA ASN A 161 -5.25 -9.18 -15.99
C ASN A 161 -5.32 -7.80 -15.32
N ALA A 162 -4.18 -7.09 -15.14
CA ALA A 162 -4.13 -5.81 -14.46
C ALA A 162 -4.37 -4.62 -15.42
N ASP A 163 -5.31 -3.76 -15.06
CA ASP A 163 -5.44 -2.45 -15.69
C ASP A 163 -4.41 -1.48 -15.10
N LYS A 164 -3.36 -1.25 -15.85
CA LYS A 164 -2.20 -0.43 -15.46
C LYS A 164 -2.53 1.06 -15.33
N ASN A 165 -3.68 1.47 -15.83
CA ASN A 165 -4.17 2.86 -15.80
C ASN A 165 -5.12 3.12 -14.62
N ARG A 166 -5.63 2.06 -13.99
CA ARG A 166 -6.53 2.14 -12.83
C ARG A 166 -5.85 1.52 -11.61
N ILE A 167 -5.00 2.31 -10.94
CA ILE A 167 -4.26 1.89 -9.74
C ILE A 167 -4.63 2.80 -8.58
N GLY A 168 -5.11 2.20 -7.49
CA GLY A 168 -5.37 2.84 -6.22
C GLY A 168 -4.40 2.35 -5.14
N VAL A 169 -4.34 3.10 -4.02
CA VAL A 169 -3.64 2.68 -2.81
C VAL A 169 -4.61 2.65 -1.64
N PHE A 170 -4.40 1.68 -0.76
CA PHE A 170 -5.16 1.50 0.45
C PHE A 170 -4.21 1.28 1.62
N GLY A 171 -4.21 2.18 2.59
CA GLY A 171 -3.34 2.14 3.75
C GLY A 171 -4.12 2.11 5.06
N TRP A 172 -3.64 1.30 6.00
CA TRP A 172 -4.14 1.26 7.37
C TRP A 172 -3.04 1.67 8.34
N SER A 173 -3.34 2.59 9.29
CA SER A 173 -2.40 3.04 10.30
C SER A 173 -1.12 3.61 9.65
N ARG A 174 0.09 3.06 9.94
CA ARG A 174 1.33 3.41 9.25
C ARG A 174 1.22 3.33 7.72
N GLY A 175 0.40 2.43 7.18
CA GLY A 175 0.20 2.29 5.74
C GLY A 175 -0.32 3.56 5.08
N VAL A 176 -1.02 4.41 5.81
CA VAL A 176 -1.46 5.74 5.33
C VAL A 176 -0.27 6.64 5.04
N MET A 177 0.73 6.66 5.93
CA MET A 177 1.99 7.36 5.68
C MET A 177 2.67 6.84 4.41
N THR A 178 2.73 5.52 4.24
CA THR A 178 3.27 4.91 3.01
C THR A 178 2.52 5.39 1.78
N ASN A 179 1.16 5.44 1.81
CA ASN A 179 0.36 5.96 0.70
C ASN A 179 0.78 7.38 0.31
N PHE A 180 0.83 8.31 1.27
CA PHE A 180 1.17 9.71 0.98
C PHE A 180 2.61 9.86 0.49
N LEU A 181 3.56 9.06 1.02
CA LEU A 181 4.94 9.06 0.54
C LEU A 181 5.08 8.48 -0.87
N MET A 182 4.24 7.49 -1.25
CA MET A 182 4.15 7.00 -2.62
C MET A 182 3.58 8.07 -3.57
N LEU A 183 2.52 8.78 -3.16
CA LEU A 183 1.89 9.83 -3.97
C LEU A 183 2.84 10.97 -4.33
N LYS A 184 3.87 11.23 -3.52
CA LYS A 184 4.97 12.16 -3.85
C LYS A 184 5.86 11.65 -4.98
N LYS A 185 5.95 10.34 -5.19
CA LYS A 185 6.96 9.70 -6.05
C LYS A 185 6.40 9.20 -7.38
N THR A 186 5.06 9.12 -7.52
CA THR A 186 4.42 8.62 -8.74
C THR A 186 3.11 9.33 -9.03
N ASN A 187 2.79 9.51 -10.31
CA ASN A 187 1.51 10.03 -10.79
C ASN A 187 0.52 8.93 -11.20
N ARG A 188 0.90 7.66 -11.06
CA ARG A 188 0.09 6.51 -11.51
C ARG A 188 -1.15 6.24 -10.66
N ILE A 189 -1.15 6.71 -9.40
CA ILE A 189 -2.22 6.44 -8.44
C ILE A 189 -3.41 7.37 -8.70
N LYS A 190 -4.62 6.80 -8.77
CA LYS A 190 -5.88 7.50 -9.04
C LYS A 190 -6.68 7.78 -7.78
N THR A 191 -6.60 6.90 -6.79
CA THR A 191 -7.33 7.04 -5.54
C THR A 191 -6.51 6.56 -4.36
N ASN A 192 -6.75 7.17 -3.20
CA ASN A 192 -6.07 6.89 -1.93
C ASN A 192 -7.12 6.65 -0.85
N ILE A 193 -7.18 5.44 -0.30
CA ILE A 193 -7.98 5.11 0.87
C ILE A 193 -7.04 5.08 2.08
N ALA A 194 -7.36 5.87 3.10
CA ALA A 194 -6.53 6.10 4.28
C ALA A 194 -7.34 5.84 5.56
N ILE A 195 -7.05 4.71 6.22
CA ILE A 195 -7.74 4.30 7.46
C ILE A 195 -6.82 4.49 8.66
N ALA A 196 -7.30 5.21 9.67
CA ALA A 196 -6.69 5.37 10.99
C ALA A 196 -5.21 5.79 10.90
N GLY A 197 -4.90 6.77 10.04
CA GLY A 197 -3.54 7.19 9.71
C GLY A 197 -3.00 8.33 10.56
N GLN A 198 -1.72 8.24 10.97
CA GLN A 198 -1.01 9.35 11.60
C GLN A 198 -0.68 10.44 10.55
N ALA A 199 -1.12 11.65 10.78
CA ALA A 199 -0.91 12.78 9.88
C ALA A 199 0.51 13.35 9.99
N ASP A 200 0.99 13.50 11.22
CA ASP A 200 2.36 13.94 11.52
C ASP A 200 2.95 13.11 12.65
N LEU A 201 4.17 12.62 12.47
CA LEU A 201 4.84 11.80 13.49
C LEU A 201 5.37 12.63 14.66
N ILE A 202 5.59 13.94 14.47
CA ILE A 202 6.04 14.85 15.53
C ILE A 202 4.92 15.04 16.55
N GLU A 203 3.68 15.16 16.06
CA GLU A 203 2.50 15.42 16.86
C GLU A 203 1.84 14.12 17.41
N THR A 204 2.62 13.04 17.50
CA THR A 204 2.07 11.79 18.05
C THR A 204 1.72 11.93 19.52
N LYS A 205 0.52 11.48 19.90
CA LYS A 205 0.08 11.37 21.31
C LYS A 205 0.55 10.06 21.97
N ARG A 206 1.44 9.33 21.30
CA ARG A 206 1.96 8.01 21.74
C ARG A 206 3.47 8.10 22.01
N PRO A 207 3.89 8.47 23.24
CA PRO A 207 5.31 8.65 23.57
C PRO A 207 6.16 7.39 23.35
N GLU A 208 5.56 6.19 23.48
CA GLU A 208 6.24 4.92 23.22
C GLU A 208 6.72 4.79 21.77
N MET A 209 6.07 5.49 20.84
CA MET A 209 6.50 5.47 19.43
C MET A 209 7.84 6.17 19.20
N PHE A 210 8.29 7.07 20.05
CA PHE A 210 9.61 7.68 19.92
C PHE A 210 10.74 6.65 20.08
N GLY A 211 10.53 5.57 20.83
CA GLY A 211 11.44 4.43 20.89
C GLY A 211 11.56 3.74 19.54
N VAL A 212 10.41 3.46 18.89
CA VAL A 212 10.35 2.85 17.55
C VAL A 212 11.00 3.75 16.50
N TYR A 213 10.75 5.06 16.55
CA TYR A 213 11.33 6.02 15.60
C TYR A 213 12.85 6.10 15.74
N ARG A 214 13.37 6.13 16.99
CA ARG A 214 14.81 6.14 17.26
C ARG A 214 15.51 4.89 16.73
N GLU A 215 14.87 3.72 16.89
CA GLU A 215 15.41 2.44 16.42
C GLU A 215 15.42 2.35 14.89
N ARG A 216 14.35 2.82 14.23
CA ARG A 216 14.11 2.48 12.84
C ARG A 216 14.39 3.61 11.85
N ILE A 217 14.27 4.87 12.26
CA ILE A 217 14.40 5.99 11.32
C ILE A 217 15.87 6.42 11.22
N PRO A 218 16.52 6.24 10.05
CA PRO A 218 17.88 6.71 9.84
C PRO A 218 18.00 8.21 10.11
N GLY A 219 19.05 8.60 10.83
CA GLY A 219 19.32 10.00 11.16
C GLY A 219 18.53 10.56 12.35
N TYR A 220 17.62 9.79 12.96
CA TYR A 220 16.80 10.25 14.08
C TYR A 220 17.66 10.75 15.27
N ALA A 221 18.74 10.03 15.62
CA ALA A 221 19.63 10.43 16.73
C ALA A 221 20.38 11.75 16.45
N LYS A 222 20.60 12.09 15.17
CA LYS A 222 21.28 13.34 14.77
C LYS A 222 20.34 14.54 14.79
N ASP A 223 19.15 14.37 14.21
CA ASP A 223 18.10 15.39 14.16
C ASP A 223 16.73 14.69 14.05
N SER A 224 16.09 14.49 15.20
CA SER A 224 14.82 13.78 15.27
C SER A 224 13.70 14.53 14.53
N VAL A 225 13.68 15.86 14.61
CA VAL A 225 12.64 16.68 13.96
C VAL A 225 12.76 16.60 12.44
N ALA A 226 13.96 16.78 11.89
CA ALA A 226 14.18 16.65 10.46
C ALA A 226 13.86 15.22 9.98
N ALA A 227 14.29 14.19 10.72
CA ALA A 227 14.01 12.80 10.40
C ALA A 227 12.51 12.50 10.37
N LEU A 228 11.72 12.98 11.33
CA LEU A 228 10.26 12.81 11.38
C LEU A 228 9.55 13.61 10.27
N LYS A 229 9.99 14.84 9.98
CA LYS A 229 9.44 15.65 8.89
C LYS A 229 9.49 14.94 7.54
N THR A 230 10.54 14.17 7.26
CA THR A 230 10.63 13.40 6.00
C THR A 230 9.56 12.32 5.87
N ARG A 231 8.91 11.94 6.97
CA ARG A 231 7.82 10.96 7.06
C ARG A 231 6.45 11.59 7.33
N SER A 232 6.36 12.91 7.41
CA SER A 232 5.08 13.60 7.61
C SER A 232 4.17 13.44 6.39
N SER A 233 3.02 12.82 6.61
CA SER A 233 1.98 12.68 5.59
C SER A 233 1.42 14.05 5.17
N LEU A 234 1.28 14.98 6.12
CA LEU A 234 0.80 16.34 5.84
C LEU A 234 1.75 17.12 4.93
N LEU A 235 3.07 17.00 5.16
CA LEU A 235 4.06 17.62 4.27
C LEU A 235 4.09 16.93 2.90
N ALA A 236 3.82 15.64 2.86
CA ALA A 236 3.76 14.89 1.61
C ALA A 236 2.64 15.37 0.68
N ILE A 237 1.51 15.85 1.22
CA ILE A 237 0.36 16.36 0.45
C ILE A 237 0.78 17.51 -0.48
N ASP A 238 1.67 18.39 -0.05
CA ASP A 238 2.14 19.53 -0.86
C ASP A 238 2.89 19.09 -2.14
N SER A 239 3.42 17.87 -2.13
CA SER A 239 4.26 17.31 -3.20
C SER A 239 3.61 16.16 -3.99
N ILE A 240 2.30 15.93 -3.81
CA ILE A 240 1.58 14.88 -4.58
C ILE A 240 1.70 15.15 -6.07
N GLN A 241 2.13 14.12 -6.83
CA GLN A 241 2.39 14.23 -8.27
C GLN A 241 1.10 14.31 -9.09
N ASN A 242 0.12 13.45 -8.81
CA ASN A 242 -1.17 13.46 -9.49
C ASN A 242 -2.17 14.39 -8.78
N LYS A 243 -2.42 15.57 -9.35
CA LYS A 243 -3.35 16.54 -8.75
C LYS A 243 -4.83 16.13 -8.85
N LYS A 244 -5.14 15.06 -9.59
CA LYS A 244 -6.51 14.52 -9.73
C LYS A 244 -6.76 13.30 -8.84
N VAL A 245 -5.82 12.93 -7.97
CA VAL A 245 -6.03 11.81 -7.05
C VAL A 245 -7.16 12.14 -6.07
N SER A 246 -8.07 11.18 -5.87
CA SER A 246 -9.14 11.30 -4.88
C SER A 246 -8.72 10.67 -3.55
N HIS A 247 -9.23 11.20 -2.43
CA HIS A 247 -8.84 10.77 -1.08
C HIS A 247 -10.06 10.39 -0.25
N PHE A 248 -10.05 9.19 0.30
CA PHE A 248 -11.05 8.70 1.23
C PHE A 248 -10.39 8.47 2.59
N ILE A 249 -10.68 9.34 3.55
CA ILE A 249 -10.16 9.31 4.91
C ILE A 249 -11.21 8.64 5.79
N ILE A 250 -10.82 7.63 6.56
CA ILE A 250 -11.71 6.85 7.42
C ILE A 250 -11.09 6.75 8.82
N GLN A 251 -11.89 7.03 9.85
CA GLN A 251 -11.41 7.07 11.24
C GLN A 251 -12.49 6.63 12.24
N GLY A 252 -12.09 5.86 13.24
CA GLY A 252 -12.92 5.62 14.42
C GLY A 252 -12.77 6.76 15.44
N ASN A 253 -13.88 7.21 16.06
CA ASN A 253 -13.82 8.32 17.02
C ASN A 253 -13.33 7.92 18.42
N LYS A 254 -13.15 6.62 18.67
CA LYS A 254 -12.57 6.06 19.92
C LYS A 254 -11.19 5.46 19.70
N ASP A 255 -10.56 5.77 18.58
CA ASP A 255 -9.19 5.33 18.29
C ASP A 255 -8.20 5.95 19.29
N VAL A 256 -7.65 5.10 20.18
CA VAL A 256 -6.64 5.51 21.18
C VAL A 256 -5.20 5.41 20.65
N LYS A 257 -5.00 4.78 19.47
CA LYS A 257 -3.69 4.66 18.84
C LYS A 257 -3.42 5.84 17.91
N VAL A 258 -4.43 6.30 17.17
CA VAL A 258 -4.34 7.45 16.27
C VAL A 258 -5.55 8.35 16.51
N ASP A 259 -5.32 9.44 17.20
CA ASP A 259 -6.35 10.39 17.55
C ASP A 259 -7.08 10.94 16.33
N ILE A 260 -8.40 11.13 16.44
CA ILE A 260 -9.27 11.60 15.36
C ILE A 260 -8.82 12.95 14.77
N SER A 261 -8.11 13.78 15.53
CA SER A 261 -7.57 15.04 15.00
C SER A 261 -6.67 14.86 13.79
N ASN A 262 -6.04 13.68 13.63
CA ASN A 262 -5.26 13.35 12.43
C ASN A 262 -6.14 13.28 11.18
N ALA A 263 -7.34 12.68 11.29
CA ALA A 263 -8.27 12.61 10.16
C ALA A 263 -8.77 13.99 9.75
N PHE A 264 -9.07 14.84 10.72
CA PHE A 264 -9.44 16.24 10.47
C PHE A 264 -8.28 17.04 9.83
N ALA A 265 -7.04 16.82 10.28
CA ALA A 265 -5.87 17.46 9.70
C ALA A 265 -5.67 17.06 8.23
N PHE A 266 -5.81 15.77 7.90
CA PHE A 266 -5.80 15.28 6.52
C PHE A 266 -6.90 15.93 5.69
N TYR A 267 -8.15 15.87 6.16
CA TYR A 267 -9.29 16.42 5.44
C TYR A 267 -9.11 17.92 5.16
N SER A 268 -8.78 18.70 6.18
CA SER A 268 -8.56 20.13 6.07
C SER A 268 -7.45 20.47 5.07
N LYS A 269 -6.30 19.79 5.16
CA LYS A 269 -5.15 20.02 4.26
C LYS A 269 -5.47 19.65 2.82
N LEU A 270 -6.11 18.49 2.60
CA LEU A 270 -6.49 18.03 1.26
C LEU A 270 -7.54 18.94 0.63
N ASN A 271 -8.55 19.35 1.41
CA ASN A 271 -9.59 20.25 0.94
C ASN A 271 -9.02 21.64 0.60
N SER A 272 -8.09 22.16 1.41
CA SER A 272 -7.40 23.45 1.11
C SER A 272 -6.55 23.43 -0.17
N LYS A 273 -6.24 22.23 -0.68
CA LYS A 273 -5.54 21.98 -1.94
C LYS A 273 -6.49 21.54 -3.06
N GLU A 274 -7.80 21.64 -2.84
CA GLU A 274 -8.85 21.34 -3.81
C GLU A 274 -8.87 19.88 -4.31
N TYR A 275 -8.34 18.94 -3.49
CA TYR A 275 -8.46 17.52 -3.81
C TYR A 275 -9.90 17.03 -3.55
N THR A 276 -10.40 16.16 -4.40
CA THR A 276 -11.62 15.40 -4.12
C THR A 276 -11.39 14.56 -2.86
N THR A 277 -12.03 14.94 -1.76
CA THR A 277 -11.81 14.33 -0.45
C THR A 277 -13.14 13.99 0.23
N ARG A 278 -13.21 12.78 0.77
CA ARG A 278 -14.28 12.34 1.66
C ARG A 278 -13.68 11.99 3.02
N LEU A 279 -14.34 12.45 4.09
CA LEU A 279 -14.07 12.01 5.46
C LEU A 279 -15.26 11.19 5.96
N LEU A 280 -14.98 10.01 6.48
CA LEU A 280 -15.94 9.13 7.16
C LEU A 280 -15.45 8.86 8.57
N VAL A 281 -16.27 9.19 9.56
CA VAL A 281 -16.01 8.90 10.96
C VAL A 281 -17.01 7.87 11.45
N TYR A 282 -16.49 6.77 12.01
CA TYR A 282 -17.32 5.76 12.67
C TYR A 282 -17.43 6.05 14.15
N GLU A 283 -18.68 6.10 14.63
CA GLU A 283 -18.99 6.32 16.05
C GLU A 283 -18.65 5.08 16.86
N ASN A 284 -18.06 5.31 18.04
CA ASN A 284 -17.67 4.29 19.02
C ASN A 284 -16.66 3.25 18.54
N GLU A 285 -16.09 3.42 17.34
CA GLU A 285 -15.09 2.54 16.78
C GLU A 285 -13.68 2.96 17.19
N GLY A 286 -12.84 1.95 17.44
CA GLY A 286 -11.41 2.09 17.72
C GLY A 286 -10.52 2.08 16.49
N HIS A 287 -9.24 1.73 16.68
CA HIS A 287 -8.22 1.69 15.62
C HIS A 287 -8.50 0.64 14.56
N ASP A 288 -9.07 -0.48 14.97
CA ASP A 288 -9.23 -1.65 14.12
C ASP A 288 -10.61 -1.66 13.41
N LEU A 289 -11.49 -0.66 13.69
CA LEU A 289 -12.81 -0.46 13.09
C LEU A 289 -13.65 -1.76 13.08
N GLU A 290 -13.51 -2.59 14.13
CA GLU A 290 -14.03 -3.96 14.17
C GLU A 290 -13.91 -4.67 12.82
N ILE A 291 -12.69 -4.87 12.39
CA ILE A 291 -12.05 -5.15 11.08
C ILE A 291 -12.95 -5.81 10.00
N VAL A 292 -14.08 -6.37 10.35
CA VAL A 292 -15.00 -7.09 9.45
C VAL A 292 -16.35 -6.40 9.36
N ASN A 293 -16.39 -5.11 9.54
CA ASN A 293 -17.64 -4.38 9.39
C ASN A 293 -18.00 -4.32 7.89
N ASP A 294 -19.08 -5.03 7.51
CA ASP A 294 -19.57 -5.05 6.12
C ASP A 294 -19.91 -3.64 5.62
N ASN A 295 -20.30 -2.72 6.51
CA ASN A 295 -20.52 -1.31 6.16
C ASN A 295 -19.24 -0.66 5.67
N LEU A 296 -18.09 -0.85 6.36
CA LEU A 296 -16.79 -0.35 5.93
C LEU A 296 -16.44 -0.86 4.52
N LEU A 297 -16.60 -2.15 4.27
CA LEU A 297 -16.32 -2.75 2.98
C LEU A 297 -17.21 -2.19 1.87
N ASN A 298 -18.50 -2.00 2.15
CA ASN A 298 -19.44 -1.37 1.21
C ASN A 298 -19.02 0.07 0.89
N GLN A 299 -18.62 0.87 1.90
CA GLN A 299 -18.14 2.24 1.70
C GLN A 299 -16.86 2.27 0.85
N ILE A 300 -15.95 1.32 1.06
CA ILE A 300 -14.73 1.15 0.25
C ILE A 300 -15.09 0.77 -1.19
N ALA A 301 -15.97 -0.21 -1.38
CA ALA A 301 -16.41 -0.67 -2.70
C ALA A 301 -17.07 0.46 -3.50
N ASP A 302 -17.99 1.21 -2.89
CA ASP A 302 -18.66 2.36 -3.52
C ASP A 302 -17.66 3.46 -3.91
N TRP A 303 -16.67 3.72 -3.07
CA TRP A 303 -15.61 4.66 -3.37
C TRP A 303 -14.77 4.19 -4.57
N LEU A 304 -14.34 2.94 -4.55
CA LEU A 304 -13.51 2.36 -5.62
C LEU A 304 -14.27 2.35 -6.95
N LYS A 305 -15.56 1.97 -6.99
CA LYS A 305 -16.39 2.02 -8.21
C LYS A 305 -16.47 3.42 -8.82
N ARG A 306 -16.36 4.47 -8.02
CA ARG A 306 -16.45 5.86 -8.48
C ARG A 306 -15.12 6.42 -8.98
N TYR A 307 -14.01 6.02 -8.36
CA TYR A 307 -12.72 6.69 -8.55
C TYR A 307 -11.60 5.78 -9.07
N LEU A 308 -11.84 4.51 -9.23
CA LEU A 308 -10.90 3.52 -9.75
C LEU A 308 -11.52 2.64 -10.83
#